data_feabdb524dd9f3ed972dfea4c0021b76
#
_entry.id   feabdb524dd9f3ed972dfea4c0021b76
#
_cell.length_a   1.000
_cell.length_b   1.000
_cell.length_c   1.000
_cell.angle_alpha   90.00
_cell.angle_beta   90.00
_cell.angle_gamma   90.00
#
_symmetry.space_group_name_H-M   'P 1'
#
loop_
_entity.id
_entity.type
_entity.pdbx_description
1 polymer ?
#
loop_
_entity_poly.entity_id
_entity_poly.type
_entity_poly.pdbx_seq_one_letter_code
_entity_poly.pdbx_strand_id
1 'polypeptide(L)'
;MEKKGFGKEYSLDENKLIFEGEFRNHKRNGKGKEYYKTGEISFIGGYLNGTRHGKGIEYHYNEKIKFKGEYSNGYKIEGKVYNYDSKLLFELNRNWQGKEYNYGQLIFEGEYLNEMRNWKGKEYYENGKLKIVGEYKDDLLNGKVKEYNDKGKLIFDGEYKDGNKWKGKADEEDEYYSGHSKGYFKGEYLNGKRWNGKAKEYKGIHIGLGCTQFANLLIFDGEYINGKKKGKGERYDYKNRRKYDVIFDGENFYDNNDNDNDNYIDN
;
A
#
# COMPACT_ATOMS: atom_id res chain seq x y z
N MET A 1 1.39 45.48 -27.09
CA MET A 1 1.39 44.43 -28.15
C MET A 1 1.81 43.11 -27.54
N GLU A 2 1.00 42.08 -27.75
CA GLU A 2 1.40 40.69 -27.37
C GLU A 2 2.56 40.22 -28.22
N LYS A 3 3.65 39.85 -27.55
CA LYS A 3 4.80 39.18 -28.24
C LYS A 3 4.55 37.70 -28.31
N LYS A 4 4.38 37.17 -29.53
CA LYS A 4 4.29 35.76 -29.84
C LYS A 4 5.49 35.35 -30.67
N GLY A 5 6.03 34.16 -30.45
CA GLY A 5 7.15 33.65 -31.26
C GLY A 5 7.48 32.22 -30.90
N PHE A 6 8.36 31.63 -31.70
CA PHE A 6 8.98 30.34 -31.43
C PHE A 6 10.36 30.59 -30.84
N GLY A 7 10.75 29.79 -29.82
CA GLY A 7 12.03 29.97 -29.13
C GLY A 7 12.60 28.67 -28.60
N LYS A 8 13.83 28.77 -28.09
CA LYS A 8 14.58 27.67 -27.46
C LYS A 8 15.10 28.12 -26.10
N GLU A 9 15.08 27.22 -25.13
CA GLU A 9 15.70 27.41 -23.82
C GLU A 9 16.84 26.39 -23.63
N TYR A 10 17.92 26.82 -23.01
CA TYR A 10 19.10 26.01 -22.75
C TYR A 10 19.40 25.98 -21.26
N SER A 11 19.95 24.87 -20.77
CA SER A 11 20.43 24.80 -19.40
C SER A 11 21.58 25.76 -19.15
N LEU A 12 21.63 26.40 -17.99
CA LEU A 12 22.67 27.36 -17.63
C LEU A 12 24.04 26.72 -17.42
N ASP A 13 24.06 25.49 -16.90
CA ASP A 13 25.25 24.75 -16.53
C ASP A 13 25.95 24.10 -17.71
N GLU A 14 25.23 23.48 -18.65
CA GLU A 14 25.79 22.68 -19.72
C GLU A 14 25.48 23.21 -21.14
N ASN A 15 24.74 24.33 -21.23
CA ASN A 15 24.26 24.91 -22.50
C ASN A 15 23.52 23.88 -23.38
N LYS A 16 22.86 22.91 -22.79
CA LYS A 16 22.06 21.92 -23.51
C LYS A 16 20.63 22.40 -23.70
N LEU A 17 20.06 22.06 -24.86
CA LEU A 17 18.67 22.35 -25.18
C LEU A 17 17.76 21.61 -24.18
N ILE A 18 16.91 22.37 -23.46
CA ILE A 18 15.94 21.84 -22.51
C ILE A 18 14.49 22.02 -22.95
N PHE A 19 14.23 23.02 -23.84
CA PHE A 19 12.91 23.27 -24.39
C PHE A 19 13.01 23.94 -25.75
N GLU A 20 12.09 23.59 -26.65
CA GLU A 20 11.79 24.35 -27.87
C GLU A 20 10.27 24.42 -28.07
N GLY A 21 9.76 25.57 -28.48
CA GLY A 21 8.32 25.72 -28.69
C GLY A 21 7.84 27.15 -28.79
N GLU A 22 6.53 27.29 -28.70
CA GLU A 22 5.84 28.56 -28.79
C GLU A 22 5.88 29.32 -27.46
N PHE A 23 6.09 30.63 -27.56
CA PHE A 23 6.11 31.59 -26.45
C PHE A 23 5.10 32.70 -26.64
N ARG A 24 4.55 33.17 -25.52
CA ARG A 24 3.74 34.38 -25.44
C ARG A 24 4.15 35.13 -24.19
N ASN A 25 4.52 36.42 -24.37
CA ASN A 25 4.98 37.28 -23.27
C ASN A 25 6.06 36.59 -22.39
N HIS A 26 7.11 36.05 -23.04
CA HIS A 26 8.24 35.37 -22.42
C HIS A 26 7.89 34.09 -21.63
N LYS A 27 6.67 33.55 -21.77
CA LYS A 27 6.30 32.27 -21.15
C LYS A 27 5.99 31.24 -22.22
N ARG A 28 6.31 29.97 -21.96
CA ARG A 28 5.92 28.85 -22.82
C ARG A 28 4.40 28.89 -23.00
N ASN A 29 3.92 28.88 -24.25
CA ASN A 29 2.50 29.03 -24.54
C ASN A 29 2.19 28.54 -25.95
N GLY A 30 1.35 27.52 -26.08
CA GLY A 30 1.12 26.84 -27.34
C GLY A 30 1.79 25.47 -27.35
N LYS A 31 2.35 25.03 -28.46
CA LYS A 31 2.99 23.73 -28.59
C LYS A 31 4.48 23.83 -28.23
N GLY A 32 5.00 22.77 -27.57
CA GLY A 32 6.44 22.70 -27.26
C GLY A 32 6.93 21.28 -27.00
N LYS A 33 8.27 21.18 -26.95
CA LYS A 33 8.99 19.96 -26.61
C LYS A 33 9.98 20.24 -25.50
N GLU A 34 10.05 19.36 -24.54
CA GLU A 34 11.10 19.33 -23.52
C GLU A 34 12.09 18.19 -23.81
N TYR A 35 13.31 18.36 -23.35
CA TYR A 35 14.39 17.41 -23.55
C TYR A 35 15.02 17.01 -22.23
N TYR A 36 15.47 15.79 -22.14
CA TYR A 36 16.40 15.34 -21.12
C TYR A 36 17.79 15.98 -21.32
N LYS A 37 18.63 15.99 -20.29
CA LYS A 37 20.03 16.46 -20.40
C LYS A 37 20.87 15.68 -21.42
N THR A 38 20.47 14.47 -21.72
CA THR A 38 21.07 13.56 -22.69
C THR A 38 20.69 13.86 -24.16
N GLY A 39 19.62 14.69 -24.34
CA GLY A 39 19.17 15.18 -25.64
C GLY A 39 17.91 14.51 -26.19
N GLU A 40 17.46 13.41 -25.59
CA GLU A 40 16.22 12.74 -25.98
C GLU A 40 15.00 13.57 -25.54
N ILE A 41 13.89 13.43 -26.26
CA ILE A 41 12.64 14.08 -25.92
C ILE A 41 12.09 13.50 -24.60
N SER A 42 11.78 14.39 -23.65
CA SER A 42 11.12 14.04 -22.40
C SER A 42 9.62 14.31 -22.41
N PHE A 43 9.17 15.34 -23.18
CA PHE A 43 7.76 15.71 -23.29
C PHE A 43 7.46 16.40 -24.61
N ILE A 44 6.28 16.13 -25.17
CA ILE A 44 5.69 16.85 -26.30
C ILE A 44 4.26 17.20 -25.91
N GLY A 45 3.87 18.48 -25.97
CA GLY A 45 2.52 18.85 -25.65
C GLY A 45 2.22 20.34 -25.66
N GLY A 46 1.06 20.65 -25.08
CA GLY A 46 0.58 22.01 -24.95
C GLY A 46 1.09 22.72 -23.69
N TYR A 47 1.18 24.03 -23.77
CA TYR A 47 1.58 24.94 -22.70
C TYR A 47 0.63 26.12 -22.58
N LEU A 48 0.38 26.56 -21.36
CA LEU A 48 -0.34 27.79 -21.06
C LEU A 48 0.36 28.50 -19.91
N ASN A 49 0.76 29.76 -20.13
CA ASN A 49 1.41 30.61 -19.12
C ASN A 49 2.64 29.97 -18.43
N GLY A 50 3.41 29.17 -19.16
CA GLY A 50 4.63 28.54 -18.68
C GLY A 50 4.48 27.09 -18.16
N THR A 51 3.26 26.60 -17.97
CA THR A 51 2.98 25.24 -17.47
C THR A 51 2.40 24.34 -18.56
N ARG A 52 2.59 23.01 -18.44
CA ARG A 52 1.96 22.02 -19.33
C ARG A 52 0.44 22.15 -19.24
N HIS A 53 -0.24 22.19 -20.39
CA HIS A 53 -1.68 22.37 -20.48
C HIS A 53 -2.24 21.73 -21.75
N GLY A 54 -3.43 21.12 -21.68
CA GLY A 54 -4.01 20.37 -22.78
C GLY A 54 -3.32 19.04 -23.04
N LYS A 55 -3.40 18.52 -24.26
CA LYS A 55 -2.85 17.21 -24.60
C LYS A 55 -1.32 17.19 -24.55
N GLY A 56 -0.76 16.10 -24.02
CA GLY A 56 0.69 15.90 -23.97
C GLY A 56 1.09 14.44 -23.85
N ILE A 57 2.35 14.19 -24.19
CA ILE A 57 2.98 12.87 -24.10
C ILE A 57 4.33 13.06 -23.40
N GLU A 58 4.53 12.33 -22.29
CA GLU A 58 5.85 12.15 -21.65
C GLU A 58 6.52 10.88 -22.16
N TYR A 59 7.83 10.90 -22.23
CA TYR A 59 8.64 9.77 -22.63
C TYR A 59 9.62 9.36 -21.53
N HIS A 60 9.96 8.09 -21.50
CA HIS A 60 11.11 7.56 -20.76
C HIS A 60 12.41 7.85 -21.53
N TYR A 61 13.57 7.68 -20.88
CA TYR A 61 14.89 7.82 -21.55
C TYR A 61 15.10 6.84 -22.72
N ASN A 62 14.36 5.74 -22.79
CA ASN A 62 14.35 4.80 -23.90
C ASN A 62 13.35 5.15 -25.01
N GLU A 63 12.89 6.39 -25.05
CA GLU A 63 11.93 6.94 -26.01
C GLU A 63 10.53 6.29 -26.03
N LYS A 64 10.28 5.33 -25.12
CA LYS A 64 8.93 4.77 -24.96
C LYS A 64 8.03 5.72 -24.18
N ILE A 65 6.74 5.67 -24.47
CA ILE A 65 5.74 6.50 -23.79
C ILE A 65 5.72 6.16 -22.29
N LYS A 66 5.89 7.21 -21.47
CA LYS A 66 5.70 7.17 -20.01
C LYS A 66 4.30 7.58 -19.61
N PHE A 67 3.78 8.64 -20.23
CA PHE A 67 2.42 9.12 -20.00
C PHE A 67 1.86 9.68 -21.31
N LYS A 68 0.56 9.46 -21.54
CA LYS A 68 -0.19 10.08 -22.64
C LYS A 68 -1.55 10.49 -22.12
N GLY A 69 -1.84 11.80 -22.18
CA GLY A 69 -3.09 12.32 -21.62
C GLY A 69 -3.23 13.82 -21.71
N GLU A 70 -3.98 14.37 -20.79
CA GLU A 70 -4.27 15.81 -20.69
C GLU A 70 -3.74 16.39 -19.38
N TYR A 71 -3.34 17.65 -19.47
CA TYR A 71 -2.80 18.46 -18.38
C TYR A 71 -3.65 19.68 -18.14
N SER A 72 -3.72 20.13 -16.89
CA SER A 72 -4.23 21.44 -16.50
C SER A 72 -3.29 22.05 -15.47
N ASN A 73 -2.74 23.23 -15.79
CA ASN A 73 -1.79 23.95 -14.92
C ASN A 73 -0.62 23.09 -14.41
N GLY A 74 -0.08 22.21 -15.26
CA GLY A 74 1.03 21.32 -14.93
C GLY A 74 0.62 19.96 -14.35
N TYR A 75 -0.61 19.79 -13.89
CA TYR A 75 -1.10 18.53 -13.31
C TYR A 75 -1.74 17.64 -14.38
N LYS A 76 -1.54 16.33 -14.26
CA LYS A 76 -2.23 15.32 -15.09
C LYS A 76 -3.67 15.20 -14.63
N ILE A 77 -4.64 15.40 -15.55
CA ILE A 77 -6.08 15.34 -15.24
C ILE A 77 -6.79 14.15 -15.87
N GLU A 78 -6.21 13.58 -16.92
CA GLU A 78 -6.74 12.41 -17.63
C GLU A 78 -5.61 11.77 -18.43
N GLY A 79 -5.55 10.44 -18.48
CA GLY A 79 -4.58 9.75 -19.33
C GLY A 79 -4.13 8.40 -18.81
N LYS A 80 -3.06 7.89 -19.43
CA LYS A 80 -2.49 6.58 -19.15
C LYS A 80 -1.00 6.66 -18.89
N VAL A 81 -0.53 5.96 -17.86
CA VAL A 81 0.87 5.83 -17.45
C VAL A 81 1.36 4.44 -17.81
N TYR A 82 2.58 4.36 -18.35
CA TYR A 82 3.21 3.11 -18.76
C TYR A 82 4.60 2.96 -18.14
N ASN A 83 5.02 1.72 -17.91
CA ASN A 83 6.40 1.42 -17.49
C ASN A 83 7.38 1.43 -18.68
N TYR A 84 8.67 1.16 -18.39
CA TYR A 84 9.74 1.08 -19.38
C TYR A 84 9.54 0.00 -20.47
N ASP A 85 8.68 -1.00 -20.22
CA ASP A 85 8.30 -2.06 -21.16
C ASP A 85 7.01 -1.75 -21.92
N SER A 86 6.47 -0.53 -21.78
CA SER A 86 5.20 -0.08 -22.37
C SER A 86 3.96 -0.82 -21.85
N LYS A 87 4.05 -1.43 -20.67
CA LYS A 87 2.90 -2.02 -19.98
C LYS A 87 2.14 -0.94 -19.23
N LEU A 88 0.82 -0.96 -19.32
CA LEU A 88 -0.05 -0.03 -18.60
C LEU A 88 0.10 -0.24 -17.09
N LEU A 89 0.36 0.85 -16.35
CA LEU A 89 0.45 0.88 -14.90
C LEU A 89 -0.76 1.56 -14.26
N PHE A 90 -1.24 2.65 -14.90
CA PHE A 90 -2.29 3.47 -14.31
C PHE A 90 -3.06 4.19 -15.40
N GLU A 91 -4.36 4.36 -15.19
CA GLU A 91 -5.21 5.24 -15.98
C GLU A 91 -6.10 6.09 -15.07
N LEU A 92 -6.33 7.34 -15.48
CA LEU A 92 -7.17 8.31 -14.78
C LEU A 92 -8.11 8.96 -15.79
N ASN A 93 -9.36 9.17 -15.40
CA ASN A 93 -10.32 9.96 -16.16
C ASN A 93 -10.58 11.32 -15.52
N ARG A 94 -11.29 12.20 -16.24
CA ARG A 94 -11.62 13.57 -15.78
C ARG A 94 -12.46 13.65 -14.51
N ASN A 95 -13.13 12.56 -14.13
CA ASN A 95 -13.94 12.50 -12.91
C ASN A 95 -13.13 11.97 -11.71
N TRP A 96 -11.81 11.99 -11.81
CA TRP A 96 -10.87 11.50 -10.78
C TRP A 96 -11.03 10.01 -10.46
N GLN A 97 -11.66 9.24 -11.36
CA GLN A 97 -11.71 7.79 -11.27
C GLN A 97 -10.46 7.21 -11.93
N GLY A 98 -9.72 6.42 -11.18
CA GLY A 98 -8.49 5.81 -11.65
C GLY A 98 -8.47 4.30 -11.49
N LYS A 99 -7.59 3.66 -12.24
CA LYS A 99 -7.32 2.22 -12.19
C LYS A 99 -5.82 1.98 -12.21
N GLU A 100 -5.36 1.11 -11.31
CA GLU A 100 -3.98 0.67 -11.24
C GLU A 100 -3.84 -0.77 -11.72
N TYR A 101 -2.73 -1.04 -12.38
CA TYR A 101 -2.44 -2.37 -12.94
C TYR A 101 -1.05 -2.84 -12.51
N ASN A 102 -0.95 -4.14 -12.21
CA ASN A 102 0.31 -4.83 -12.02
C ASN A 102 0.41 -5.98 -13.03
N TYR A 103 1.44 -5.96 -13.88
CA TYR A 103 1.61 -6.90 -15.01
C TYR A 103 0.34 -7.11 -15.88
N GLY A 104 -0.47 -6.03 -16.04
CA GLY A 104 -1.70 -6.04 -16.83
C GLY A 104 -2.95 -6.53 -16.08
N GLN A 105 -2.82 -6.92 -14.82
CA GLN A 105 -3.94 -7.25 -13.94
C GLN A 105 -4.39 -6.02 -13.17
N LEU A 106 -5.70 -5.79 -13.08
CA LEU A 106 -6.28 -4.74 -12.27
C LEU A 106 -6.04 -5.06 -10.78
N ILE A 107 -5.37 -4.15 -10.08
CA ILE A 107 -5.09 -4.28 -8.63
C ILE A 107 -5.86 -3.27 -7.79
N PHE A 108 -6.27 -2.14 -8.38
CA PHE A 108 -7.07 -1.12 -7.72
C PHE A 108 -7.96 -0.37 -8.72
N GLU A 109 -9.16 0.00 -8.29
CA GLU A 109 -10.01 1.01 -8.94
C GLU A 109 -10.66 1.89 -7.89
N GLY A 110 -10.72 3.22 -8.12
CA GLY A 110 -11.28 4.14 -7.15
C GLY A 110 -11.07 5.59 -7.48
N GLU A 111 -11.33 6.42 -6.50
CA GLU A 111 -11.25 7.87 -6.60
C GLU A 111 -9.88 8.38 -6.19
N TYR A 112 -9.40 9.44 -6.87
CA TYR A 112 -8.08 10.02 -6.67
C TYR A 112 -8.17 11.52 -6.42
N LEU A 113 -7.28 12.03 -5.57
CA LEU A 113 -7.03 13.45 -5.38
C LEU A 113 -5.51 13.67 -5.35
N ASN A 114 -5.01 14.58 -6.20
CA ASN A 114 -3.57 14.88 -6.29
C ASN A 114 -2.69 13.63 -6.46
N GLU A 115 -3.09 12.73 -7.37
CA GLU A 115 -2.41 11.47 -7.67
C GLU A 115 -2.43 10.42 -6.53
N MET A 116 -3.11 10.69 -5.40
CA MET A 116 -3.30 9.76 -4.26
C MET A 116 -4.72 9.18 -4.26
N ARG A 117 -4.85 7.93 -3.81
CA ARG A 117 -6.16 7.30 -3.58
C ARG A 117 -6.91 8.07 -2.50
N ASN A 118 -8.14 8.48 -2.79
CA ASN A 118 -9.01 9.20 -1.87
C ASN A 118 -10.45 8.71 -2.02
N TRP A 119 -11.28 8.93 -0.99
CA TRP A 119 -12.70 8.53 -0.94
C TRP A 119 -12.89 7.03 -1.17
N LYS A 120 -13.64 6.60 -2.15
CA LYS A 120 -14.01 5.19 -2.34
C LYS A 120 -13.09 4.48 -3.31
N GLY A 121 -12.70 3.25 -2.93
CA GLY A 121 -11.89 2.39 -3.80
C GLY A 121 -12.10 0.91 -3.54
N LYS A 122 -11.61 0.12 -4.49
CA LYS A 122 -11.58 -1.34 -4.42
C LYS A 122 -10.19 -1.85 -4.78
N GLU A 123 -9.68 -2.77 -3.98
CA GLU A 123 -8.47 -3.53 -4.30
C GLU A 123 -8.83 -4.96 -4.72
N TYR A 124 -7.97 -5.54 -5.54
CA TYR A 124 -8.14 -6.88 -6.07
C TYR A 124 -6.89 -7.73 -5.82
N TYR A 125 -7.11 -9.02 -5.61
CA TYR A 125 -6.06 -10.02 -5.63
C TYR A 125 -5.57 -10.28 -7.08
N GLU A 126 -4.40 -10.91 -7.23
CA GLU A 126 -3.87 -11.32 -8.54
C GLU A 126 -4.81 -12.26 -9.32
N ASN A 127 -5.66 -13.02 -8.63
CA ASN A 127 -6.69 -13.85 -9.27
C ASN A 127 -7.94 -13.07 -9.70
N GLY A 128 -7.93 -11.73 -9.59
CA GLY A 128 -9.01 -10.83 -9.97
C GLY A 128 -10.17 -10.76 -8.97
N LYS A 129 -10.13 -11.51 -7.87
CA LYS A 129 -11.16 -11.44 -6.84
C LYS A 129 -11.00 -10.18 -6.00
N LEU A 130 -12.13 -9.66 -5.53
CA LEU A 130 -12.17 -8.51 -4.64
C LEU A 130 -11.44 -8.81 -3.32
N LYS A 131 -10.54 -7.90 -2.93
CA LYS A 131 -9.75 -7.95 -1.70
C LYS A 131 -10.28 -6.95 -0.67
N ILE A 132 -10.47 -5.69 -1.09
CA ILE A 132 -10.92 -4.60 -0.23
C ILE A 132 -11.97 -3.76 -0.95
N VAL A 133 -13.00 -3.34 -0.22
CA VAL A 133 -13.85 -2.20 -0.57
C VAL A 133 -13.77 -1.24 0.59
N GLY A 134 -13.32 -0.01 0.37
CA GLY A 134 -13.09 0.90 1.48
C GLY A 134 -13.01 2.36 1.10
N GLU A 135 -12.92 3.16 2.16
CA GLU A 135 -12.67 4.59 2.09
C GLU A 135 -11.18 4.84 2.30
N TYR A 136 -10.63 5.76 1.49
CA TYR A 136 -9.22 6.13 1.45
C TYR A 136 -9.05 7.61 1.75
N LYS A 137 -7.93 7.94 2.35
CA LYS A 137 -7.40 9.30 2.50
C LYS A 137 -5.90 9.26 2.31
N ASP A 138 -5.40 10.00 1.31
CA ASP A 138 -3.97 10.14 1.02
C ASP A 138 -3.26 8.77 0.95
N ASP A 139 -3.78 7.85 0.09
CA ASP A 139 -3.36 6.46 -0.14
C ASP A 139 -3.61 5.48 1.02
N LEU A 140 -4.04 5.92 2.19
CA LEU A 140 -4.31 5.07 3.35
C LEU A 140 -5.80 4.74 3.47
N LEU A 141 -6.13 3.50 3.88
CA LEU A 141 -7.47 3.15 4.31
C LEU A 141 -7.87 4.01 5.52
N ASN A 142 -8.99 4.73 5.41
CA ASN A 142 -9.46 5.64 6.45
C ASN A 142 -10.98 5.82 6.34
N GLY A 143 -11.72 5.21 7.24
CA GLY A 143 -13.18 5.16 7.20
C GLY A 143 -13.71 3.74 7.10
N LYS A 144 -14.86 3.54 6.47
CA LYS A 144 -15.52 2.23 6.34
C LYS A 144 -14.79 1.33 5.37
N VAL A 145 -14.54 0.07 5.79
CA VAL A 145 -13.80 -0.93 5.02
C VAL A 145 -14.42 -2.31 5.20
N LYS A 146 -14.50 -3.05 4.09
CA LYS A 146 -14.73 -4.50 4.05
C LYS A 146 -13.55 -5.19 3.40
N GLU A 147 -13.03 -6.23 4.06
CA GLU A 147 -11.96 -7.06 3.51
C GLU A 147 -12.46 -8.47 3.24
N TYR A 148 -11.94 -9.05 2.19
CA TYR A 148 -12.24 -10.41 1.76
C TYR A 148 -10.94 -11.19 1.60
N ASN A 149 -10.96 -12.49 1.85
CA ASN A 149 -9.84 -13.35 1.51
C ASN A 149 -9.84 -13.73 0.02
N ASP A 150 -8.80 -14.42 -0.44
CA ASP A 150 -8.62 -14.88 -1.83
C ASP A 150 -9.72 -15.87 -2.31
N LYS A 151 -10.48 -16.44 -1.38
CA LYS A 151 -11.64 -17.28 -1.64
C LYS A 151 -12.94 -16.49 -1.78
N GLY A 152 -12.93 -15.18 -1.40
CA GLY A 152 -14.08 -14.29 -1.44
C GLY A 152 -14.89 -14.28 -0.14
N LYS A 153 -14.40 -14.91 0.95
CA LYS A 153 -15.01 -14.84 2.27
C LYS A 153 -14.76 -13.46 2.88
N LEU A 154 -15.80 -12.82 3.43
CA LEU A 154 -15.66 -11.60 4.22
C LEU A 154 -14.89 -11.92 5.51
N ILE A 155 -13.74 -11.26 5.71
CA ILE A 155 -12.87 -11.47 6.87
C ILE A 155 -12.81 -10.28 7.82
N PHE A 156 -13.22 -9.08 7.34
CA PHE A 156 -13.35 -7.89 8.19
C PHE A 156 -14.47 -6.98 7.65
N ASP A 157 -15.27 -6.42 8.57
CA ASP A 157 -16.29 -5.40 8.31
C ASP A 157 -16.24 -4.36 9.42
N GLY A 158 -15.76 -3.16 9.11
CA GLY A 158 -15.54 -2.16 10.13
C GLY A 158 -14.99 -0.83 9.62
N GLU A 159 -14.20 -0.19 10.46
CA GLU A 159 -13.55 1.07 10.17
C GLU A 159 -12.03 0.95 10.34
N TYR A 160 -11.32 1.64 9.46
CA TYR A 160 -9.88 1.86 9.51
C TYR A 160 -9.58 3.29 9.93
N LYS A 161 -8.44 3.48 10.55
CA LYS A 161 -7.86 4.78 10.85
C LYS A 161 -6.37 4.73 10.51
N ASP A 162 -5.95 5.64 9.64
CA ASP A 162 -4.55 5.78 9.20
C ASP A 162 -3.91 4.43 8.78
N GLY A 163 -4.64 3.66 7.95
CA GLY A 163 -4.21 2.37 7.42
C GLY A 163 -4.35 1.18 8.35
N ASN A 164 -4.86 1.36 9.57
CA ASN A 164 -4.99 0.30 10.58
C ASN A 164 -6.45 0.02 10.91
N LYS A 165 -6.79 -1.25 11.19
CA LYS A 165 -8.10 -1.65 11.72
C LYS A 165 -8.37 -0.91 13.01
N TRP A 166 -9.44 -0.12 13.05
CA TRP A 166 -9.79 0.69 14.23
C TRP A 166 -10.86 0.04 15.07
N LYS A 167 -12.01 -0.26 14.47
CA LYS A 167 -13.12 -0.95 15.11
C LYS A 167 -13.90 -1.75 14.07
N GLY A 168 -14.48 -2.88 14.46
CA GLY A 168 -15.28 -3.71 13.56
C GLY A 168 -15.24 -5.18 13.92
N LYS A 169 -15.88 -5.99 13.10
CA LYS A 169 -15.93 -7.44 13.25
C LYS A 169 -14.92 -8.11 12.33
N ALA A 170 -14.23 -9.12 12.86
CA ALA A 170 -13.24 -9.91 12.14
C ALA A 170 -13.54 -11.40 12.21
N ASP A 171 -13.26 -12.12 11.13
CA ASP A 171 -13.22 -13.58 11.03
C ASP A 171 -11.99 -13.94 10.16
N GLU A 172 -10.81 -13.73 10.75
CA GLU A 172 -9.52 -13.79 10.10
C GLU A 172 -8.88 -15.16 10.29
N GLU A 173 -8.20 -15.64 9.27
CA GLU A 173 -7.29 -16.77 9.34
C GLU A 173 -5.89 -16.26 9.01
N ASP A 174 -4.90 -16.54 9.86
CA ASP A 174 -3.52 -16.17 9.56
C ASP A 174 -3.01 -17.07 8.42
N GLU A 175 -2.62 -16.45 7.30
CA GLU A 175 -1.94 -17.15 6.22
C GLU A 175 -0.49 -17.38 6.62
N TYR A 176 -0.14 -18.62 7.01
CA TYR A 176 1.24 -18.95 7.26
C TYR A 176 1.89 -19.64 6.06
N TYR A 177 3.03 -19.10 5.62
CA TYR A 177 3.89 -19.71 4.62
C TYR A 177 4.45 -21.05 5.14
N SER A 178 4.32 -22.12 4.36
CA SER A 178 4.90 -23.45 4.59
C SER A 178 4.15 -24.44 5.50
N GLY A 179 2.95 -24.89 5.12
CA GLY A 179 2.38 -26.19 5.54
C GLY A 179 2.08 -26.42 7.03
N HIS A 180 2.17 -25.40 7.87
CA HIS A 180 2.09 -25.47 9.32
C HIS A 180 0.76 -24.90 9.86
N SER A 181 0.49 -25.10 11.15
CA SER A 181 -0.75 -24.73 11.82
C SER A 181 -1.15 -23.27 11.58
N LYS A 182 -2.40 -23.06 11.17
CA LYS A 182 -2.95 -21.73 10.91
C LYS A 182 -3.52 -21.12 12.19
N GLY A 183 -3.11 -19.89 12.47
CA GLY A 183 -3.76 -19.06 13.47
C GLY A 183 -5.12 -18.55 12.98
N TYR A 184 -5.92 -18.05 13.88
CA TYR A 184 -7.15 -17.34 13.55
C TYR A 184 -7.50 -16.30 14.61
N PHE A 185 -8.29 -15.31 14.23
CA PHE A 185 -9.02 -14.44 15.15
C PHE A 185 -10.44 -14.27 14.66
N LYS A 186 -11.40 -14.57 15.54
CA LYS A 186 -12.83 -14.33 15.28
C LYS A 186 -13.42 -13.53 16.41
N GLY A 187 -13.73 -12.24 16.13
CA GLY A 187 -14.13 -11.34 17.19
C GLY A 187 -14.28 -9.89 16.74
N GLU A 188 -14.01 -8.99 17.65
CA GLU A 188 -14.16 -7.56 17.45
C GLU A 188 -12.84 -6.83 17.68
N TYR A 189 -12.60 -5.81 16.84
CA TYR A 189 -11.58 -4.79 17.05
C TYR A 189 -12.20 -3.56 17.73
N LEU A 190 -11.46 -2.94 18.63
CA LEU A 190 -11.74 -1.64 19.21
C LEU A 190 -10.43 -0.89 19.49
N ASN A 191 -10.39 0.38 19.08
CA ASN A 191 -9.22 1.26 19.24
C ASN A 191 -7.91 0.64 18.70
N GLY A 192 -7.98 -0.04 17.55
CA GLY A 192 -6.85 -0.65 16.88
C GLY A 192 -6.36 -1.98 17.46
N LYS A 193 -7.08 -2.55 18.44
CA LYS A 193 -6.68 -3.79 19.11
C LYS A 193 -7.78 -4.85 18.97
N ARG A 194 -7.40 -6.13 18.96
CA ARG A 194 -8.33 -7.25 19.19
C ARG A 194 -8.95 -7.05 20.56
N TRP A 195 -10.29 -6.95 20.62
CA TRP A 195 -11.00 -6.53 21.84
C TRP A 195 -11.72 -7.68 22.50
N ASN A 196 -12.67 -8.28 21.81
CA ASN A 196 -13.40 -9.47 22.29
C ASN A 196 -13.41 -10.52 21.17
N GLY A 197 -13.21 -11.78 21.53
CA GLY A 197 -13.29 -12.88 20.56
C GLY A 197 -12.32 -14.00 20.80
N LYS A 198 -12.45 -15.04 20.00
CA LYS A 198 -11.60 -16.24 20.06
C LYS A 198 -10.40 -16.09 19.15
N ALA A 199 -9.25 -16.55 19.63
CA ALA A 199 -8.02 -16.52 18.85
C ALA A 199 -7.16 -17.74 19.10
N LYS A 200 -6.41 -18.11 18.06
CA LYS A 200 -5.32 -19.07 18.13
C LYS A 200 -4.15 -18.49 17.36
N GLU A 201 -3.03 -18.32 18.04
CA GLU A 201 -1.88 -17.63 17.49
C GLU A 201 -0.66 -18.55 17.52
N TYR A 202 0.12 -18.49 16.44
CA TYR A 202 1.36 -19.25 16.32
C TYR A 202 2.52 -18.32 16.01
N LYS A 203 3.71 -18.71 16.42
CA LYS A 203 4.97 -18.06 16.07
C LYS A 203 5.95 -19.07 15.51
N GLY A 204 6.49 -18.78 14.34
CA GLY A 204 7.59 -19.57 13.79
C GLY A 204 8.88 -19.34 14.59
N ILE A 205 9.54 -20.40 14.98
CA ILE A 205 10.82 -20.35 15.67
C ILE A 205 11.84 -21.24 14.98
N HIS A 206 13.11 -20.81 14.99
CA HIS A 206 14.22 -21.62 14.56
C HIS A 206 14.74 -22.42 15.73
N ILE A 207 14.83 -23.73 15.58
CA ILE A 207 15.34 -24.68 16.60
C ILE A 207 16.50 -25.48 16.04
N GLY A 208 17.34 -26.01 16.93
CA GLY A 208 18.48 -26.82 16.56
C GLY A 208 19.81 -26.06 16.51
N LEU A 209 20.90 -26.78 16.37
CA LEU A 209 22.26 -26.25 16.19
C LEU A 209 22.36 -25.63 14.79
N GLY A 210 22.74 -24.34 14.72
CA GLY A 210 22.83 -23.61 13.44
C GLY A 210 21.48 -23.17 12.85
N CYS A 211 20.39 -23.15 13.65
CA CYS A 211 19.06 -22.72 13.20
C CYS A 211 18.54 -23.45 11.96
N THR A 212 18.84 -24.72 11.80
CA THR A 212 18.52 -25.52 10.60
C THR A 212 17.09 -26.07 10.57
N GLN A 213 16.41 -26.09 11.71
CA GLN A 213 15.04 -26.58 11.83
C GLN A 213 14.07 -25.46 12.16
N PHE A 214 12.91 -25.52 11.56
CA PHE A 214 11.81 -24.57 11.78
C PHE A 214 10.66 -25.27 12.51
N ALA A 215 10.14 -24.67 13.57
CA ALA A 215 8.97 -25.18 14.29
C ALA A 215 7.95 -24.06 14.53
N ASN A 216 6.67 -24.44 14.61
CA ASN A 216 5.61 -23.55 15.04
C ASN A 216 5.32 -23.72 16.51
N LEU A 217 5.44 -22.62 17.23
CA LEU A 217 5.07 -22.55 18.64
C LEU A 217 3.64 -22.03 18.72
N LEU A 218 2.79 -22.71 19.47
CA LEU A 218 1.46 -22.21 19.84
C LEU A 218 1.64 -21.13 20.91
N ILE A 219 1.64 -19.85 20.51
CA ILE A 219 1.86 -18.77 21.47
C ILE A 219 0.61 -18.33 22.22
N PHE A 220 -0.59 -18.65 21.68
CA PHE A 220 -1.86 -18.35 22.36
C PHE A 220 -3.00 -19.21 21.77
N ASP A 221 -3.86 -19.74 22.65
CA ASP A 221 -5.14 -20.40 22.35
C ASP A 221 -6.15 -20.01 23.44
N GLY A 222 -7.13 -19.18 23.08
CA GLY A 222 -8.07 -18.66 24.06
C GLY A 222 -8.96 -17.55 23.53
N GLU A 223 -9.32 -16.64 24.42
CA GLU A 223 -10.21 -15.52 24.14
C GLU A 223 -9.55 -14.19 24.49
N TYR A 224 -9.86 -13.18 23.69
CA TYR A 224 -9.68 -11.79 24.09
C TYR A 224 -10.92 -11.32 24.82
N ILE A 225 -10.76 -10.69 25.98
CA ILE A 225 -11.83 -10.09 26.78
C ILE A 225 -11.36 -8.68 27.14
N ASN A 226 -12.07 -7.66 26.62
CA ASN A 226 -11.71 -6.25 26.79
C ASN A 226 -10.25 -5.95 26.43
N GLY A 227 -9.76 -6.55 25.34
CA GLY A 227 -8.41 -6.39 24.83
C GLY A 227 -7.32 -7.21 25.54
N LYS A 228 -7.67 -8.00 26.53
CA LYS A 228 -6.75 -8.83 27.33
C LYS A 228 -6.87 -10.30 26.94
N LYS A 229 -5.75 -11.01 26.89
CA LYS A 229 -5.71 -12.44 26.60
C LYS A 229 -6.14 -13.27 27.79
N LYS A 230 -7.01 -14.27 27.58
CA LYS A 230 -7.38 -15.29 28.55
C LYS A 230 -7.37 -16.66 27.91
N GLY A 231 -6.47 -17.54 28.37
CA GLY A 231 -6.28 -18.86 27.76
C GLY A 231 -4.90 -19.44 28.03
N LYS A 232 -4.42 -20.27 27.13
CA LYS A 232 -3.14 -20.98 27.24
C LYS A 232 -2.24 -20.74 26.04
N GLY A 233 -0.96 -21.04 26.19
CA GLY A 233 0.02 -21.01 25.11
C GLY A 233 1.30 -21.70 25.50
N GLU A 234 2.29 -21.57 24.64
CA GLU A 234 3.65 -22.08 24.87
C GLU A 234 4.66 -20.93 24.75
N ARG A 235 5.71 -21.00 25.54
CA ARG A 235 6.87 -20.13 25.45
C ARG A 235 8.11 -20.98 25.14
N TYR A 236 9.06 -20.43 24.36
CA TYR A 236 10.30 -21.09 24.06
C TYR A 236 11.49 -20.33 24.64
N ASP A 237 12.25 -21.00 25.51
CA ASP A 237 13.51 -20.51 26.03
C ASP A 237 14.66 -20.92 25.09
N TYR A 238 15.20 -19.93 24.39
CA TYR A 238 16.33 -20.14 23.48
C TYR A 238 17.63 -20.51 24.16
N LYS A 239 17.83 -20.09 25.42
CA LYS A 239 19.03 -20.39 26.20
C LYS A 239 19.07 -21.87 26.59
N ASN A 240 17.97 -22.38 27.14
CA ASN A 240 17.86 -23.76 27.63
C ASN A 240 17.25 -24.70 26.57
N ARG A 241 16.79 -24.16 25.41
CA ARG A 241 16.14 -24.91 24.31
C ARG A 241 14.93 -25.72 24.77
N ARG A 242 14.13 -25.17 25.64
CA ARG A 242 12.94 -25.82 26.20
C ARG A 242 11.68 -25.04 25.91
N LYS A 243 10.55 -25.77 25.81
CA LYS A 243 9.21 -25.20 25.77
C LYS A 243 8.61 -25.25 27.16
N TYR A 244 7.82 -24.21 27.47
CA TYR A 244 7.06 -24.11 28.69
C TYR A 244 5.61 -23.79 28.34
N ASP A 245 4.68 -24.43 29.06
CA ASP A 245 3.27 -24.10 28.99
C ASP A 245 2.99 -22.84 29.83
N VAL A 246 2.27 -21.88 29.26
CA VAL A 246 1.91 -20.64 29.94
C VAL A 246 0.39 -20.45 29.95
N ILE A 247 -0.12 -19.86 31.01
CA ILE A 247 -1.52 -19.47 31.16
C ILE A 247 -1.60 -17.95 31.13
N PHE A 248 -2.47 -17.40 30.27
CA PHE A 248 -2.79 -15.99 30.19
C PHE A 248 -4.04 -15.67 31.02
N ASP A 249 -3.95 -14.73 31.94
CA ASP A 249 -5.06 -14.18 32.69
C ASP A 249 -4.98 -12.64 32.71
N GLY A 250 -5.41 -12.05 31.61
CA GLY A 250 -5.36 -10.62 31.42
C GLY A 250 -3.97 -10.12 31.01
N GLU A 251 -3.33 -9.35 31.87
CA GLU A 251 -1.97 -8.81 31.64
C GLU A 251 -0.87 -9.75 32.12
N ASN A 252 -1.25 -10.74 32.95
CA ASN A 252 -0.30 -11.67 33.53
C ASN A 252 -0.25 -12.95 32.72
N PHE A 253 0.91 -13.60 32.68
CA PHE A 253 1.05 -14.98 32.29
C PHE A 253 1.79 -15.75 33.38
N TYR A 254 1.40 -16.99 33.59
CA TYR A 254 1.96 -17.87 34.61
C TYR A 254 2.59 -19.06 33.92
N ASP A 255 3.79 -19.41 34.31
CA ASP A 255 4.42 -20.69 33.94
C ASP A 255 3.85 -21.81 34.86
N ASN A 256 3.34 -22.87 34.27
CA ASN A 256 2.81 -24.01 35.07
C ASN A 256 3.88 -24.72 35.92
N ASN A 257 5.15 -24.41 35.73
CA ASN A 257 6.28 -25.05 36.42
C ASN A 257 6.92 -24.19 37.53
N ASP A 258 6.48 -22.94 37.68
CA ASP A 258 7.07 -22.06 38.70
C ASP A 258 6.29 -22.12 40.02
N ASN A 259 6.83 -22.94 40.95
CA ASN A 259 6.64 -22.74 42.38
C ASN A 259 7.50 -21.58 42.95
N ASP A 260 8.22 -20.84 42.11
CA ASP A 260 9.07 -19.72 42.53
C ASP A 260 8.61 -18.39 41.90
N ASN A 261 8.31 -17.48 42.82
CA ASN A 261 7.96 -16.05 42.56
C ASN A 261 9.13 -15.28 41.91
N ASP A 262 9.26 -15.33 40.61
CA ASP A 262 10.11 -14.35 39.89
C ASP A 262 9.28 -13.61 38.85
N ASN A 263 8.89 -12.39 39.22
CA ASN A 263 8.30 -11.39 38.34
C ASN A 263 9.37 -10.95 37.31
N TYR A 264 9.42 -11.57 36.15
CA TYR A 264 10.15 -11.05 34.99
C TYR A 264 9.23 -10.12 34.20
N ILE A 265 9.45 -8.83 34.34
CA ILE A 265 8.94 -7.79 33.45
C ILE A 265 9.90 -7.72 32.28
N ASP A 266 9.49 -8.17 31.09
CA ASP A 266 10.18 -7.85 29.85
C ASP A 266 9.67 -6.50 29.31
N ASN A 267 10.60 -5.54 29.17
CA ASN A 267 10.44 -4.27 28.48
C ASN A 267 10.43 -4.45 26.96
#